data_ce504a2dec92af74b81f63cc065da719
#
_entry.id   ce504a2dec92af74b81f63cc065da719
#
_cell.length_a   1.000
_cell.length_b   1.000
_cell.length_c   1.000
_cell.angle_alpha   90.00
_cell.angle_beta   90.00
_cell.angle_gamma   90.00
#
_symmetry.space_group_name_H-M   'P 1'
#
loop_
_entity.id
_entity.type
_entity.pdbx_description
1 polymer ?
#
loop_
_entity_poly.entity_id
_entity_poly.type
_entity_poly.pdbx_seq_one_letter_code
_entity_poly.pdbx_strand_id
1 'polypeptide(L)'
;MDRFSEYRIMWVLVLFDLPTETKKDKKAYAEFRKNLQKDGFTMFQFSIYVRHCASCENAEVHIKRVKSFLPDYGSVGIMCITDKQFGNIALFYGKKTVDVNTPGQQLESVSYTHLRAH
;
A
#
# COMPACT_ATOMS: atom_id res chain seq x y z
N MET A 1 -5.19 18.23 -18.60
CA MET A 1 -5.35 18.02 -17.18
C MET A 1 -5.42 19.32 -16.42
N ASP A 2 -6.28 19.34 -15.45
CA ASP A 2 -6.48 20.51 -14.62
C ASP A 2 -5.22 20.76 -13.77
N ARG A 3 -4.86 22.04 -13.67
CA ARG A 3 -3.71 22.46 -12.88
C ARG A 3 -3.81 22.05 -11.43
N PHE A 4 -5.01 22.02 -10.87
CA PHE A 4 -5.23 21.63 -9.47
C PHE A 4 -4.85 20.18 -9.20
N SER A 5 -4.97 19.32 -10.20
CA SER A 5 -4.61 17.91 -10.03
C SER A 5 -3.13 17.70 -9.83
N GLU A 6 -2.31 18.59 -10.36
CA GLU A 6 -0.85 18.47 -10.25
C GLU A 6 -0.36 18.55 -8.82
N TYR A 7 -1.06 19.33 -8.00
CA TYR A 7 -0.64 19.58 -6.61
C TYR A 7 -1.48 18.82 -5.60
N ARG A 8 -2.38 17.97 -6.09
CA ARG A 8 -3.24 17.21 -5.19
C ARG A 8 -2.47 16.07 -4.55
N ILE A 9 -2.63 15.95 -3.23
CA ILE A 9 -2.06 14.81 -2.51
C ILE A 9 -2.74 13.55 -2.98
N MET A 10 -1.93 12.56 -3.31
CA MET A 10 -2.42 11.28 -3.81
C MET A 10 -1.89 10.14 -2.95
N TRP A 11 -2.57 9.02 -3.02
CA TRP A 11 -2.12 7.79 -2.39
C TRP A 11 -2.03 6.71 -3.44
N VAL A 12 -0.93 5.98 -3.43
CA VAL A 12 -0.76 4.82 -4.30
C VAL A 12 -0.96 3.58 -3.44
N LEU A 13 -1.88 2.73 -3.88
CA LEU A 13 -2.14 1.45 -3.22
C LEU A 13 -1.64 0.34 -4.09
N VAL A 14 -0.94 -0.61 -3.49
CA VAL A 14 -0.46 -1.80 -4.17
C VAL A 14 -1.13 -2.99 -3.50
N LEU A 15 -1.94 -3.70 -4.28
CA LEU A 15 -2.70 -4.85 -3.81
C LEU A 15 -2.14 -6.08 -4.51
N PHE A 16 -1.76 -7.08 -3.76
CA PHE A 16 -1.09 -8.22 -4.38
C PHE A 16 -1.52 -9.54 -3.77
N ASP A 17 -1.47 -10.55 -4.62
CA ASP A 17 -1.74 -11.92 -4.24
C ASP A 17 -0.63 -12.76 -4.86
N LEU A 18 0.34 -13.12 -4.04
CA LEU A 18 1.53 -13.82 -4.48
C LEU A 18 1.58 -15.22 -3.88
N PRO A 19 2.08 -16.21 -4.64
CA PRO A 19 2.20 -17.56 -4.11
C PRO A 19 3.23 -17.61 -2.98
N THR A 20 3.01 -18.51 -2.02
CA THR A 20 3.90 -18.66 -0.87
C THR A 20 4.16 -20.13 -0.55
N GLU A 21 4.02 -21.02 -1.54
CA GLU A 21 4.14 -22.47 -1.30
C GLU A 21 5.57 -22.97 -1.29
N THR A 22 6.38 -22.53 -2.24
CA THR A 22 7.76 -22.98 -2.33
C THR A 22 8.70 -21.98 -1.66
N LYS A 23 9.95 -22.42 -1.46
CA LYS A 23 10.99 -21.51 -0.94
C LYS A 23 11.23 -20.35 -1.89
N LYS A 24 11.19 -20.64 -3.18
CA LYS A 24 11.37 -19.60 -4.20
C LYS A 24 10.25 -18.58 -4.15
N ASP A 25 9.02 -19.07 -3.98
CA ASP A 25 7.85 -18.18 -3.83
C ASP A 25 8.00 -17.28 -2.62
N LYS A 26 8.37 -17.87 -1.48
CA LYS A 26 8.51 -17.11 -0.24
C LYS A 26 9.59 -16.04 -0.36
N LYS A 27 10.67 -16.36 -1.05
CA LYS A 27 11.75 -15.41 -1.28
C LYS A 27 11.29 -14.25 -2.16
N ALA A 28 10.58 -14.56 -3.23
CA ALA A 28 10.05 -13.53 -4.12
C ALA A 28 9.05 -12.63 -3.41
N TYR A 29 8.20 -13.22 -2.57
CA TYR A 29 7.25 -12.48 -1.75
C TYR A 29 7.98 -11.51 -0.81
N ALA A 30 8.98 -12.02 -0.10
CA ALA A 30 9.74 -11.21 0.84
C ALA A 30 10.48 -10.08 0.13
N GLU A 31 11.04 -10.34 -1.03
CA GLU A 31 11.74 -9.34 -1.82
C GLU A 31 10.80 -8.24 -2.31
N PHE A 32 9.62 -8.63 -2.77
CA PHE A 32 8.63 -7.66 -3.23
C PHE A 32 8.23 -6.71 -2.09
N ARG A 33 7.94 -7.26 -0.94
CA ARG A 33 7.60 -6.46 0.25
C ARG A 33 8.74 -5.53 0.62
N LYS A 34 9.96 -6.04 0.61
CA LYS A 34 11.15 -5.26 0.95
C LYS A 34 11.32 -4.09 -0.02
N ASN A 35 11.11 -4.35 -1.31
CA ASN A 35 11.23 -3.30 -2.31
C ASN A 35 10.15 -2.23 -2.15
N LEU A 36 8.93 -2.64 -1.80
CA LEU A 36 7.88 -1.68 -1.50
C LEU A 36 8.26 -0.79 -0.32
N GLN A 37 8.76 -1.41 0.74
CA GLN A 37 9.16 -0.67 1.94
C GLN A 37 10.31 0.28 1.65
N LYS A 38 11.27 -0.13 0.85
CA LYS A 38 12.38 0.74 0.45
C LYS A 38 11.91 1.95 -0.33
N ASP A 39 10.83 1.81 -1.09
CA ASP A 39 10.28 2.91 -1.87
C ASP A 39 9.29 3.75 -1.06
N GLY A 40 9.22 3.52 0.24
CA GLY A 40 8.41 4.34 1.12
C GLY A 40 6.98 3.89 1.31
N PHE A 41 6.64 2.69 0.85
CA PHE A 41 5.31 2.14 1.10
C PHE A 41 5.24 1.56 2.50
N THR A 42 4.08 1.66 3.11
CA THR A 42 3.80 1.05 4.42
C THR A 42 2.65 0.08 4.29
N MET A 43 2.64 -0.92 5.15
CA MET A 43 1.58 -1.91 5.12
C MET A 43 0.28 -1.32 5.67
N PHE A 44 -0.74 -1.31 4.84
CA PHE A 44 -2.08 -0.89 5.24
C PHE A 44 -2.87 -2.08 5.77
N GLN A 45 -2.82 -3.15 5.01
CA GLN A 45 -3.35 -4.45 5.40
C GLN A 45 -2.44 -5.51 4.83
N PHE A 46 -2.59 -6.75 5.27
CA PHE A 46 -1.80 -7.84 4.72
C PHE A 46 -2.03 -7.91 3.21
N SER A 47 -0.97 -7.81 2.45
CA SER A 47 -0.99 -7.79 0.99
C SER A 47 -1.55 -6.49 0.38
N ILE A 48 -1.66 -5.43 1.17
CA ILE A 48 -2.01 -4.09 0.67
C ILE A 48 -1.05 -3.09 1.28
N TYR A 49 -0.27 -2.45 0.42
CA TYR A 49 0.68 -1.42 0.83
C TYR A 49 0.27 -0.08 0.24
N VAL A 50 0.54 0.99 0.97
CA VAL A 50 0.16 2.33 0.56
C VAL A 50 1.33 3.28 0.66
N ARG A 51 1.33 4.29 -0.20
CA ARG A 51 2.31 5.36 -0.15
C ARG A 51 1.63 6.70 -0.37
N HIS A 52 1.87 7.61 0.56
CA HIS A 52 1.45 9.00 0.44
C HIS A 52 2.34 9.70 -0.58
N CYS A 53 1.74 10.43 -1.51
CA CYS A 53 2.47 11.14 -2.56
C CYS A 53 2.05 12.59 -2.60
N ALA A 54 3.02 13.48 -2.74
CA ALA A 54 2.78 14.92 -2.68
C ALA A 54 2.02 15.45 -3.90
N SER A 55 2.01 14.70 -5.00
CA SER A 55 1.38 15.14 -6.23
C SER A 55 1.06 13.93 -7.12
N CYS A 56 0.30 14.16 -8.18
CA CYS A 56 0.06 13.12 -9.19
C CYS A 56 1.36 12.71 -9.87
N GLU A 57 2.23 13.68 -10.13
CA GLU A 57 3.53 13.41 -10.73
C GLU A 57 4.38 12.51 -9.85
N ASN A 58 4.39 12.81 -8.57
CA ASN A 58 5.12 12.00 -7.59
C ASN A 58 4.54 10.59 -7.53
N ALA A 59 3.22 10.47 -7.56
CA ALA A 59 2.57 9.17 -7.57
C ALA A 59 3.00 8.33 -8.78
N GLU A 60 3.07 8.95 -9.94
CA GLU A 60 3.48 8.24 -11.16
C GLU A 60 4.90 7.72 -11.07
N VAL A 61 5.79 8.46 -10.43
CA VAL A 61 7.17 8.01 -10.21
C VAL A 61 7.17 6.71 -9.43
N HIS A 62 6.39 6.65 -8.37
CA HIS A 62 6.36 5.46 -7.51
C HIS A 62 5.63 4.29 -8.15
N ILE A 63 4.62 4.57 -8.97
CA ILE A 63 3.97 3.52 -9.75
C ILE A 63 4.97 2.89 -10.72
N LYS A 64 5.76 3.71 -11.40
CA LYS A 64 6.79 3.20 -12.31
C LYS A 64 7.82 2.36 -11.58
N ARG A 65 8.20 2.78 -10.39
CA ARG A 65 9.17 2.02 -9.60
C ARG A 65 8.62 0.65 -9.22
N VAL A 66 7.37 0.58 -8.79
CA VAL A 66 6.75 -0.71 -8.48
C VAL A 66 6.74 -1.60 -9.70
N LYS A 67 6.41 -1.05 -10.86
CA LYS A 67 6.42 -1.82 -12.11
C LYS A 67 7.78 -2.38 -12.44
N SER A 68 8.86 -1.75 -11.96
CA SER A 68 10.21 -2.21 -12.25
C SER A 68 10.65 -3.41 -11.41
N PHE A 69 9.93 -3.73 -10.35
CA PHE A 69 10.30 -4.87 -9.50
C PHE A 69 9.14 -5.83 -9.27
N LEU A 70 8.22 -5.93 -10.24
CA LEU A 70 7.11 -6.88 -10.13
C LEU A 70 7.64 -8.31 -10.07
N PRO A 71 7.00 -9.17 -9.26
CA PRO A 71 7.40 -10.57 -9.20
C PRO A 71 7.00 -11.31 -10.49
N ASP A 72 7.63 -12.45 -10.72
CA ASP A 72 7.35 -13.25 -11.93
C ASP A 72 5.98 -13.93 -11.90
N TYR A 73 5.49 -14.25 -10.70
CA TYR A 73 4.23 -14.98 -10.55
C TYR A 73 3.33 -14.27 -9.55
N GLY A 74 2.04 -14.59 -9.64
CA GLY A 74 1.04 -13.98 -8.80
C GLY A 74 0.45 -12.74 -9.49
N SER A 75 -0.36 -11.99 -8.76
CA SER A 75 -0.99 -10.81 -9.32
C SER A 75 -0.69 -9.58 -8.46
N VAL A 76 -0.53 -8.45 -9.12
CA VAL A 76 -0.28 -7.17 -8.45
C VAL A 76 -1.19 -6.13 -9.10
N GLY A 77 -2.01 -5.49 -8.29
CA GLY A 77 -2.84 -4.37 -8.73
C GLY A 77 -2.27 -3.08 -8.15
N ILE A 78 -2.33 -2.02 -8.92
CA ILE A 78 -1.88 -0.70 -8.48
C ILE A 78 -3.01 0.28 -8.69
N MET A 79 -3.34 1.02 -7.66
CA MET A 79 -4.42 2.00 -7.69
C MET A 79 -3.92 3.32 -7.14
N CYS A 80 -4.30 4.42 -7.80
CA CYS A 80 -3.96 5.74 -7.31
C CYS A 80 -5.25 6.46 -6.97
N ILE A 81 -5.36 6.95 -5.73
CA ILE A 81 -6.56 7.63 -5.28
C ILE A 81 -6.18 8.96 -4.62
N THR A 82 -7.15 9.83 -4.49
CA THR A 82 -6.93 11.12 -3.83
C THR A 82 -6.85 10.95 -2.32
N ASP A 83 -6.28 11.93 -1.66
CA ASP A 83 -6.22 11.95 -0.20
C ASP A 83 -7.63 11.89 0.40
N LYS A 84 -8.58 12.57 -0.22
CA LYS A 84 -9.96 12.54 0.25
C LYS A 84 -10.56 11.14 0.13
N GLN A 85 -10.32 10.48 -0.97
CA GLN A 85 -10.80 9.11 -1.16
C GLN A 85 -10.15 8.15 -0.16
N PHE A 86 -8.87 8.31 0.08
CA PHE A 86 -8.18 7.50 1.08
C PHE A 86 -8.78 7.73 2.46
N GLY A 87 -9.03 8.98 2.83
CA GLY A 87 -9.63 9.31 4.11
C GLY A 87 -11.06 8.79 4.28
N ASN A 88 -11.73 8.50 3.17
CA ASN A 88 -13.11 7.98 3.20
C ASN A 88 -13.18 6.45 3.26
N ILE A 89 -12.05 5.77 3.28
CA ILE A 89 -12.05 4.33 3.43
C ILE A 89 -12.65 3.98 4.79
N ALA A 90 -13.64 3.10 4.78
CA ALA A 90 -14.23 2.60 6.03
C ALA A 90 -13.36 1.45 6.52
N LEU A 91 -12.71 1.65 7.66
CA LEU A 91 -11.75 0.68 8.19
C LEU A 91 -12.22 0.18 9.55
N PHE A 92 -12.20 -1.11 9.71
CA PHE A 92 -12.66 -1.75 10.94
C PHE A 92 -11.65 -2.80 11.41
N TYR A 93 -11.56 -2.95 12.73
CA TYR A 93 -10.84 -4.05 13.35
C TYR A 93 -11.86 -4.82 14.18
N GLY A 94 -12.30 -5.98 13.66
CA GLY A 94 -13.50 -6.59 14.14
C GLY A 94 -14.66 -5.64 13.85
N LYS A 95 -15.37 -5.19 14.87
CA LYS A 95 -16.49 -4.26 14.71
C LYS A 95 -16.12 -2.81 15.01
N LYS A 96 -14.88 -2.55 15.39
CA LYS A 96 -14.44 -1.22 15.80
C LYS A 96 -13.99 -0.39 14.62
N THR A 97 -14.55 0.81 14.48
CA THR A 97 -14.16 1.75 13.42
C THR A 97 -12.82 2.40 13.75
N VAL A 98 -12.02 2.62 12.73
CA VAL A 98 -10.70 3.23 12.85
C VAL A 98 -10.58 4.39 11.88
N ASP A 99 -9.91 5.46 12.30
CA ASP A 99 -9.68 6.64 11.46
C ASP A 99 -8.41 6.47 10.63
N VAL A 100 -8.58 6.39 9.31
CA VAL A 100 -7.44 6.24 8.40
C VAL A 100 -6.66 7.54 8.20
N ASN A 101 -7.24 8.67 8.65
CA ASN A 101 -6.57 9.97 8.46
C ASN A 101 -5.39 10.18 9.41
N THR A 102 -5.17 9.27 10.33
CA THR A 102 -3.95 9.25 11.14
C THR A 102 -3.18 7.98 10.81
N PRO A 103 -2.78 7.81 9.55
CA PRO A 103 -2.32 6.53 9.06
C PRO A 103 -1.06 5.99 9.72
N GLY A 104 -0.09 6.81 9.98
CA GLY A 104 1.17 6.32 10.54
C GLY A 104 0.97 5.54 11.81
N GLN A 105 0.33 6.16 12.77
CA GLN A 105 0.12 5.59 14.08
C GLN A 105 -0.86 4.43 14.06
N GLN A 106 -1.96 4.59 13.34
CA GLN A 106 -2.97 3.55 13.29
C GLN A 106 -2.55 2.33 12.51
N LEU A 107 -1.84 2.52 11.43
CA LEU A 107 -1.33 1.39 10.66
C LEU A 107 -0.35 0.57 11.48
N GLU A 108 0.45 1.24 12.27
CA GLU A 108 1.36 0.58 13.17
C GLU A 108 0.63 -0.26 14.21
N SER A 109 -0.35 0.34 14.85
CA SER A 109 -1.19 -0.34 15.83
C SER A 109 -1.86 -1.57 15.25
N VAL A 110 -2.40 -1.41 14.08
CA VAL A 110 -3.11 -2.49 13.41
C VAL A 110 -2.20 -3.66 13.12
N SER A 111 -1.12 -3.40 12.44
CA SER A 111 -0.22 -4.47 12.05
C SER A 111 0.32 -5.19 13.27
N TYR A 112 0.49 -4.48 14.36
CA TYR A 112 1.01 -5.07 15.59
C TYR A 112 -0.03 -5.86 16.35
N THR A 113 -1.12 -5.20 16.73
CA THR A 113 -2.10 -5.84 17.61
C THR A 113 -3.00 -6.82 16.90
N HIS A 114 -3.50 -6.43 15.75
CA HIS A 114 -4.46 -7.26 15.04
C HIS A 114 -3.87 -8.58 14.57
N LEU A 115 -2.71 -8.52 14.00
CA LEU A 115 -2.05 -9.72 13.50
C LEU A 115 -1.68 -10.67 14.64
N ARG A 116 -1.41 -10.13 15.81
CA ARG A 116 -1.10 -10.94 16.97
C ARG A 116 -2.30 -11.67 17.54
N ALA A 117 -3.49 -11.13 17.32
CA ALA A 117 -4.69 -11.75 17.82
C ALA A 117 -5.00 -13.07 17.14
N HIS A 118 -4.37 -13.31 16.04
CA HIS A 118 -4.54 -14.55 15.30
C HIS A 118 -3.35 -15.46 15.45
#